data_2cb21a4c27e65b1a88040207e7f92d0a
#
_entry.id   2cb21a4c27e65b1a88040207e7f92d0a
#
_cell.length_a   1.000
_cell.length_b   1.000
_cell.length_c   1.000
_cell.angle_alpha   90.00
_cell.angle_beta   90.00
_cell.angle_gamma   90.00
#
_symmetry.space_group_name_H-M   'P 1'
#
loop_
_entity.id
_entity.type
_entity.pdbx_description
1 polymer ?
#
loop_
_entity_poly.entity_id
_entity_poly.type
_entity_poly.pdbx_seq_one_letter_code
_entity_poly.pdbx_strand_id
1 'polypeptide(L)' 'ECLRYDSPQQSLDRIASRDIELRGQRIRSGEKVRCYIGSANRDHMKFENADNFEINRNPNQHVAFGWGIHHCLGSS' A
#
# COMPACT_ATOMS: atom_id res chain seq x y z
N GLU A 1 1.62 4.09 -13.74
CA GLU A 1 0.67 5.09 -13.21
C GLU A 1 -0.77 4.57 -13.11
N CYS A 2 -1.26 3.77 -14.07
CA CYS A 2 -2.58 3.16 -13.97
C CYS A 2 -2.71 2.31 -12.69
N LEU A 3 -1.69 1.51 -12.39
CA LEU A 3 -1.68 0.64 -11.21
C LEU A 3 -1.67 1.44 -9.91
N ARG A 4 -1.00 2.58 -9.88
CA ARG A 4 -0.99 3.47 -8.73
C ARG A 4 -2.33 4.18 -8.57
N TYR A 5 -2.83 4.79 -9.66
CA TYR A 5 -4.02 5.63 -9.63
C TYR A 5 -5.28 4.83 -9.29
N ASP A 6 -5.41 3.63 -9.86
CA ASP A 6 -6.53 2.74 -9.62
C ASP A 6 -6.03 1.30 -9.43
N SER A 7 -5.58 1.01 -8.22
CA SER A 7 -4.97 -0.27 -7.89
C SER A 7 -5.98 -1.41 -8.08
N PRO A 8 -5.62 -2.49 -8.79
CA PRO A 8 -6.54 -3.62 -9.02
C PRO A 8 -7.04 -4.24 -7.72
N GLN A 9 -6.18 -4.34 -6.72
CA GLN A 9 -6.55 -4.79 -5.38
C GLN A 9 -6.46 -3.60 -4.43
N GLN A 10 -7.61 -3.21 -3.87
CA GLN A 10 -7.69 -2.02 -3.04
C GLN A 10 -7.25 -2.25 -1.60
N SER A 11 -7.38 -3.48 -1.09
CA SER A 11 -6.98 -3.78 0.28
C SER A 11 -6.50 -5.21 0.42
N LEU A 12 -5.67 -5.45 1.43
CA LEU A 12 -5.19 -6.77 1.83
C LEU A 12 -5.33 -6.92 3.34
N ASP A 13 -5.71 -8.12 3.79
CA ASP A 13 -5.82 -8.43 5.20
C ASP A 13 -4.62 -9.20 5.70
N ARG A 14 -4.21 -8.90 6.92
CA ARG A 14 -3.13 -9.59 7.63
C ARG A 14 -3.55 -9.81 9.08
N ILE A 15 -2.90 -10.77 9.74
CA ILE A 15 -3.09 -11.00 11.15
C ILE A 15 -1.75 -10.71 11.85
N ALA A 16 -1.80 -9.88 12.88
CA ALA A 16 -0.60 -9.52 13.63
C ALA A 16 -0.06 -10.76 14.33
N SER A 17 1.21 -11.10 14.09
CA SER A 17 1.86 -12.24 14.72
C SER A 17 2.39 -11.91 16.12
N ARG A 18 2.46 -10.64 16.46
CA ARG A 18 2.91 -10.13 17.75
C ARG A 18 2.32 -8.75 17.99
N ASP A 19 2.43 -8.29 19.24
CA ASP A 19 2.02 -6.91 19.54
C ASP A 19 2.99 -5.94 18.88
N ILE A 20 2.43 -4.94 18.19
CA ILE A 20 3.22 -3.89 17.56
C ILE A 20 2.59 -2.54 17.84
N GLU A 21 3.40 -1.49 17.75
CA GLU A 21 2.94 -0.11 17.87
C GLU A 21 3.28 0.61 16.56
N LEU A 22 2.28 1.27 15.98
CA LEU A 22 2.42 1.97 14.71
C LEU A 22 1.75 3.33 14.84
N ARG A 23 2.54 4.39 14.72
CA ARG A 23 2.08 5.78 14.83
C ARG A 23 1.23 6.03 16.08
N GLY A 24 1.65 5.48 17.22
CA GLY A 24 0.95 5.62 18.47
C GLY A 24 -0.25 4.71 18.65
N GLN A 25 -0.57 3.90 17.66
CA GLN A 25 -1.65 2.91 17.72
C GLN A 25 -1.09 1.54 18.06
N ARG A 26 -1.68 0.87 19.04
CA ARG A 26 -1.27 -0.47 19.44
C ARG A 26 -2.09 -1.52 18.71
N ILE A 27 -1.39 -2.45 18.04
CA ILE A 27 -2.00 -3.60 17.38
C ILE A 27 -1.58 -4.83 18.17
N ARG A 28 -2.55 -5.59 18.67
CA ARG A 28 -2.27 -6.77 19.50
C ARG A 28 -2.10 -8.01 18.62
N SER A 29 -1.30 -8.95 19.11
CA SER A 29 -1.16 -10.27 18.48
C SER A 29 -2.52 -10.92 18.26
N GLY A 30 -2.74 -11.46 17.07
CA GLY A 30 -4.00 -12.09 16.67
C GLY A 30 -5.04 -11.14 16.09
N GLU A 31 -4.84 -9.83 16.18
CA GLU A 31 -5.77 -8.88 15.59
C GLU A 31 -5.63 -8.82 14.08
N LYS A 32 -6.76 -8.62 13.40
CA LYS A 32 -6.81 -8.47 11.95
C LYS A 32 -6.41 -7.04 11.56
N VAL A 33 -5.49 -6.94 10.61
CA VAL A 33 -5.02 -5.66 10.08
C VAL A 33 -5.39 -5.59 8.60
N ARG A 34 -6.14 -4.56 8.23
CA ARG A 34 -6.47 -4.33 6.81
C ARG A 34 -5.58 -3.23 6.25
N CYS A 35 -4.81 -3.58 5.22
CA CYS A 35 -3.92 -2.65 4.55
C CYS A 35 -4.62 -2.09 3.30
N TYR A 36 -4.87 -0.79 3.28
CA TYR A 36 -5.55 -0.14 2.15
C TYR A 36 -4.53 0.29 1.11
N ILE A 37 -4.29 -0.57 0.14
CA ILE A 37 -3.30 -0.36 -0.92
C ILE A 37 -3.68 0.82 -1.81
N GLY A 38 -4.94 0.94 -2.19
CA GLY A 38 -5.41 2.06 -2.99
C GLY A 38 -5.18 3.40 -2.32
N SER A 39 -5.44 3.47 -1.01
CA SER A 39 -5.17 4.67 -0.23
C SER A 39 -3.68 4.99 -0.16
N ALA A 40 -2.84 3.98 0.06
CA ALA A 40 -1.39 4.17 0.13
C ALA A 40 -0.84 4.70 -1.20
N ASN A 41 -1.35 4.22 -2.32
CA ASN A 41 -0.91 4.66 -3.65
C ASN A 41 -1.37 6.07 -4.00
N ARG A 42 -2.26 6.65 -3.21
CA ARG A 42 -2.70 8.05 -3.33
C ARG A 42 -2.32 8.90 -2.13
N ASP A 43 -1.34 8.45 -1.35
CA ASP A 43 -0.87 9.19 -0.18
C ASP A 43 -0.11 10.45 -0.64
N HIS A 44 -0.64 11.61 -0.29
CA HIS A 44 -0.05 12.91 -0.64
C HIS A 44 1.33 13.12 -0.01
N MET A 45 1.64 12.43 1.07
CA MET A 45 2.96 12.48 1.68
C MET A 45 4.00 11.69 0.89
N LYS A 46 3.57 10.78 0.03
CA LYS A 46 4.44 9.93 -0.80
C LYS A 46 4.43 10.38 -2.26
N PHE A 47 3.27 10.76 -2.78
CA PHE A 47 3.09 11.11 -4.18
C PHE A 47 2.60 12.55 -4.31
N GLU A 48 3.36 13.39 -4.98
CA GLU A 48 2.93 14.74 -5.34
C GLU A 48 1.75 14.66 -6.31
N ASN A 49 0.71 15.48 -6.07
CA ASN A 49 -0.52 15.43 -6.87
C ASN A 49 -1.12 14.02 -6.94
N ALA A 50 -1.22 13.35 -5.79
CA ALA A 50 -1.58 11.93 -5.70
C ALA A 50 -2.93 11.60 -6.34
N ASP A 51 -3.92 12.51 -6.30
CA ASP A 51 -5.26 12.29 -6.86
C ASP A 51 -5.34 12.57 -8.36
N ASN A 52 -4.24 12.98 -8.99
CA ASN A 52 -4.18 13.23 -10.42
C ASN A 52 -3.51 12.06 -11.14
N PHE A 53 -4.06 11.71 -12.29
CA PHE A 53 -3.45 10.70 -13.17
C PHE A 53 -2.35 11.38 -13.99
N GLU A 54 -1.10 10.97 -13.78
CA GLU A 54 0.07 11.53 -14.45
C GLU A 54 0.88 10.42 -15.10
N ILE A 55 0.77 10.28 -16.42
CA ILE A 55 1.46 9.22 -17.18
C ILE A 55 2.96 9.27 -16.96
N ASN A 56 3.54 10.46 -16.89
CA ASN A 56 4.99 10.67 -16.79
C ASN A 56 5.49 10.73 -15.35
N ARG A 57 4.70 10.26 -14.39
CA ARG A 57 5.09 10.31 -12.97
C ARG A 57 6.39 9.54 -12.73
N ASN A 58 7.36 10.25 -12.17
CA ASN A 58 8.66 9.67 -11.81
C ASN A 58 9.25 10.47 -10.62
N PRO A 59 9.57 9.85 -9.48
CA PRO A 59 9.43 8.41 -9.20
C PRO A 59 7.98 7.97 -9.01
N ASN A 60 7.73 6.67 -9.20
CA ASN A 60 6.41 6.08 -9.00
C ASN A 60 6.55 4.77 -8.23
N GLN A 61 6.75 4.88 -6.93
CA GLN A 61 6.97 3.75 -6.02
C GLN A 61 5.64 3.26 -5.43
N HIS A 62 4.70 2.86 -6.29
CA HIS A 62 3.42 2.32 -5.86
C HIS A 62 3.57 0.93 -5.25
N VAL A 63 2.55 0.51 -4.48
CA VAL A 63 2.54 -0.80 -3.80
C VAL A 63 1.42 -1.72 -4.31
N ALA A 64 0.97 -1.52 -5.56
CA ALA A 64 -0.12 -2.30 -6.13
C ALA A 64 0.17 -3.81 -6.16
N PHE A 65 1.44 -4.21 -6.26
CA PHE A 65 1.87 -5.61 -6.25
C PHE A 65 2.47 -6.04 -4.90
N GLY A 66 2.28 -5.25 -3.87
CA GLY A 66 2.85 -5.53 -2.56
C GLY A 66 4.29 -5.06 -2.43
N TRP A 67 4.97 -5.53 -1.38
CA TRP A 67 6.33 -5.12 -1.06
C TRP A 67 7.04 -6.24 -0.29
N GLY A 68 8.36 -6.29 -0.41
CA GLY A 68 9.16 -7.26 0.33
C GLY A 68 9.15 -8.64 -0.30
N ILE A 69 9.33 -9.68 0.54
CA ILE A 69 9.49 -11.06 0.07
C ILE A 69 8.23 -11.66 -0.56
N HIS A 70 7.07 -11.06 -0.29
CA HIS A 70 5.79 -11.51 -0.82
C HIS A 70 5.31 -10.65 -2.00
N HIS A 71 6.23 -9.95 -2.66
CA HIS A 71 5.90 -9.17 -3.85
C HIS A 71 5.27 -10.06 -4.93
N CYS A 72 4.29 -9.53 -5.66
CA CYS A 72 3.54 -10.29 -6.65
C CYS A 72 4.46 -10.88 -7.73
N LEU A 73 4.36 -12.20 -7.95
CA LEU A 73 5.16 -12.88 -8.99
C LEU A 73 4.81 -12.44 -10.40
N GLY A 74 3.58 -11.97 -10.62
CA GLY A 74 3.11 -11.51 -11.92
C GLY A 74 3.54 -10.10 -12.31
N SER A 75 4.31 -9.42 -11.46
CA SER A 75 4.65 -8.00 -11.65
C SER A 75 5.86 -7.76 -12.56
N SER A 76 6.50 -8.79 -13.02
CA SER A 76 7.76 -8.71 -13.77
C SER A 76 7.69 -7.87 -15.04
#